data_b7e9736118911b29e0f4924a70192d66
#
_entry.id   b7e9736118911b29e0f4924a70192d66
#
_cell.length_a   1.000
_cell.length_b   1.000
_cell.length_c   1.000
_cell.angle_alpha   90.00
_cell.angle_beta   90.00
_cell.angle_gamma   90.00
#
_symmetry.space_group_name_H-M   'P 1'
#
loop_
_entity.id
_entity.type
_entity.pdbx_description
1 polymer ?
#
loop_
_entity_poly.entity_id
_entity_poly.type
_entity_poly.pdbx_seq_one_letter_code
_entity_poly.pdbx_strand_id
1 'polypeptide(L)'
;MNFKNNFSRSTILAILSISFFLIFIFITNKQNSSTVTKASKYNVEVFKTASCGCCYGYVLFLEEEKFKVKQTDMRSLHLIKKKYNIPLEMQSCHTTVLGKYFIEGHVPIEAINKLLKEKPDIDGIALPGMPIGTPGMPGEKEEPYIIYQLVDGKSSVFMTI
;
A
#
# COMPACT_ATOMS: atom_id res chain seq x y z
N MET A 1 -37.05 48.56 -29.21
CA MET A 1 -36.63 47.39 -30.04
C MET A 1 -36.78 46.14 -29.18
N ASN A 2 -37.86 45.37 -29.41
CA ASN A 2 -38.16 44.14 -28.64
C ASN A 2 -37.57 42.95 -29.39
N PHE A 3 -36.44 42.42 -28.94
CA PHE A 3 -35.90 41.16 -29.46
C PHE A 3 -36.69 39.98 -28.84
N LYS A 4 -37.73 39.53 -29.53
CA LYS A 4 -38.34 38.22 -29.23
C LYS A 4 -37.40 37.11 -29.75
N ASN A 5 -36.62 36.52 -28.85
CA ASN A 5 -35.87 35.31 -29.17
C ASN A 5 -36.83 34.13 -29.35
N ASN A 6 -37.26 33.87 -30.56
CA ASN A 6 -37.98 32.63 -30.92
C ASN A 6 -37.00 31.46 -31.04
N PHE A 7 -36.61 30.89 -29.92
CA PHE A 7 -35.90 29.60 -29.95
C PHE A 7 -36.87 28.49 -30.35
N SER A 8 -36.57 27.80 -31.45
CA SER A 8 -37.34 26.63 -31.87
C SER A 8 -37.33 25.55 -30.77
N ARG A 9 -38.43 24.84 -30.56
CA ARG A 9 -38.52 23.70 -29.63
C ARG A 9 -37.38 22.69 -29.84
N SER A 10 -36.93 22.51 -31.06
CA SER A 10 -35.81 21.63 -31.46
C SER A 10 -34.47 22.11 -30.90
N THR A 11 -34.19 23.43 -30.89
CA THR A 11 -32.96 24.00 -30.33
C THR A 11 -32.92 23.94 -28.81
N ILE A 12 -34.05 24.09 -28.14
CA ILE A 12 -34.14 23.94 -26.68
C ILE A 12 -33.88 22.49 -26.27
N LEU A 13 -34.44 21.48 -26.96
CA LEU A 13 -34.21 20.07 -26.70
C LEU A 13 -32.75 19.68 -26.94
N ALA A 14 -32.08 20.21 -27.99
CA ALA A 14 -30.68 19.98 -28.26
C ALA A 14 -29.76 20.52 -27.12
N ILE A 15 -30.03 21.74 -26.64
CA ILE A 15 -29.27 22.35 -25.54
C ILE A 15 -29.44 21.53 -24.24
N LEU A 16 -30.66 21.08 -23.94
CA LEU A 16 -30.93 20.28 -22.73
C LEU A 16 -30.24 18.91 -22.82
N SER A 17 -30.18 18.25 -23.99
CA SER A 17 -29.48 16.98 -24.16
C SER A 17 -27.97 17.10 -24.01
N ILE A 18 -27.38 18.17 -24.56
CA ILE A 18 -25.94 18.46 -24.42
C ILE A 18 -25.58 18.75 -22.95
N SER A 19 -26.41 19.56 -22.27
CA SER A 19 -26.21 19.87 -20.86
C SER A 19 -26.29 18.61 -19.99
N PHE A 20 -27.26 17.73 -20.25
CA PHE A 20 -27.40 16.46 -19.51
C PHE A 20 -26.22 15.53 -19.76
N PHE A 21 -25.71 15.47 -21.00
CA PHE A 21 -24.55 14.66 -21.36
C PHE A 21 -23.26 15.16 -20.70
N LEU A 22 -23.06 16.49 -20.64
CA LEU A 22 -21.92 17.11 -19.96
C LEU A 22 -21.96 16.88 -18.44
N ILE A 23 -23.16 16.96 -17.83
CA ILE A 23 -23.34 16.67 -16.40
C ILE A 23 -23.07 15.18 -16.14
N PHE A 24 -23.52 14.29 -17.02
CA PHE A 24 -23.26 12.84 -16.90
C PHE A 24 -21.78 12.51 -17.01
N ILE A 25 -21.02 13.14 -17.93
CA ILE A 25 -19.56 12.98 -18.02
C ILE A 25 -18.88 13.53 -16.75
N PHE A 26 -19.36 14.64 -16.19
CA PHE A 26 -18.79 15.22 -14.98
C PHE A 26 -19.01 14.33 -13.74
N ILE A 27 -20.16 13.67 -13.68
CA ILE A 27 -20.49 12.74 -12.57
C ILE A 27 -19.67 11.44 -12.70
N THR A 28 -19.53 10.89 -13.92
CA THR A 28 -18.76 9.65 -14.14
C THR A 28 -17.26 9.85 -13.93
N ASN A 29 -16.73 11.03 -14.23
CA ASN A 29 -15.31 11.35 -13.99
C ASN A 29 -14.96 11.57 -12.51
N LYS A 30 -15.96 11.77 -11.63
CA LYS A 30 -15.74 11.98 -10.19
C LYS A 30 -15.56 10.69 -9.39
N GLN A 31 -15.80 9.51 -10.00
CA GLN A 31 -15.75 8.22 -9.29
C GLN A 31 -14.41 7.48 -9.36
N ASN A 32 -13.41 7.98 -10.09
CA ASN A 32 -12.09 7.35 -10.19
C ASN A 32 -10.99 8.03 -9.35
N SER A 33 -11.35 8.87 -8.40
CA SER A 33 -10.40 9.25 -7.35
C SER A 33 -10.40 8.13 -6.31
N SER A 34 -9.64 7.08 -6.56
CA SER A 34 -9.20 6.15 -5.52
C SER A 34 -8.57 7.00 -4.43
N THR A 35 -9.30 7.22 -3.35
CA THR A 35 -8.76 7.78 -2.12
C THR A 35 -7.73 6.78 -1.61
N VAL A 36 -6.49 6.92 -2.08
CA VAL A 36 -5.32 6.39 -1.40
C VAL A 36 -5.37 7.03 -0.02
N THR A 37 -5.85 6.26 0.95
CA THR A 37 -5.93 6.71 2.34
C THR A 37 -4.50 6.94 2.79
N LYS A 38 -4.13 8.20 2.83
CA LYS A 38 -2.81 8.72 3.20
C LYS A 38 -2.41 8.11 4.54
N ALA A 39 -1.48 7.16 4.53
CA ALA A 39 -0.95 6.46 5.71
C ALA A 39 -0.22 7.39 6.71
N SER A 40 -0.38 8.71 6.59
CA SER A 40 0.35 9.79 7.25
C SER A 40 0.27 9.83 8.79
N LYS A 41 -0.21 8.77 9.46
CA LYS A 41 -0.48 8.80 10.90
C LYS A 41 0.17 7.65 11.70
N TYR A 42 0.84 6.73 11.06
CA TYR A 42 1.36 5.54 11.73
C TYR A 42 2.85 5.67 12.02
N ASN A 43 3.24 5.37 13.25
CA ASN A 43 4.64 5.18 13.63
C ASN A 43 5.01 3.73 13.34
N VAL A 44 6.18 3.53 12.75
CA VAL A 44 6.76 2.20 12.50
C VAL A 44 8.20 2.15 13.02
N GLU A 45 8.64 0.99 13.44
CA GLU A 45 10.04 0.74 13.78
C GLU A 45 10.59 -0.34 12.88
N VAL A 46 11.65 -0.02 12.12
CA VAL A 46 12.31 -0.92 11.18
C VAL A 46 13.58 -1.46 11.82
N PHE A 47 13.62 -2.75 12.10
CA PHE A 47 14.78 -3.48 12.60
C PHE A 47 15.55 -4.07 11.42
N LYS A 48 16.79 -3.62 11.22
CA LYS A 48 17.65 -4.03 10.10
C LYS A 48 19.09 -4.13 10.55
N THR A 49 19.97 -4.67 9.69
CA THR A 49 21.42 -4.55 9.91
C THR A 49 21.92 -3.25 9.30
N ALA A 50 22.97 -2.67 9.88
CA ALA A 50 23.55 -1.38 9.44
C ALA A 50 24.04 -1.43 7.98
N SER A 51 24.51 -2.59 7.51
CA SER A 51 25.02 -2.80 6.15
C SER A 51 23.96 -3.12 5.10
N CYS A 52 22.68 -3.24 5.47
CA CYS A 52 21.61 -3.62 4.55
C CYS A 52 21.15 -2.42 3.69
N GLY A 53 21.67 -2.28 2.48
CA GLY A 53 21.32 -1.18 1.57
C GLY A 53 19.87 -1.20 1.10
N CYS A 54 19.34 -2.37 0.72
CA CYS A 54 17.93 -2.50 0.32
C CYS A 54 16.96 -2.23 1.48
N CYS A 55 17.33 -2.57 2.71
CA CYS A 55 16.54 -2.22 3.89
C CYS A 55 16.47 -0.70 4.11
N TYR A 56 17.57 0.02 3.82
CA TYR A 56 17.54 1.48 3.83
C TYR A 56 16.62 2.04 2.74
N GLY A 57 16.66 1.46 1.53
CA GLY A 57 15.72 1.79 0.47
C GLY A 57 14.26 1.59 0.89
N TYR A 58 13.97 0.53 1.66
CA TYR A 58 12.64 0.29 2.22
C TYR A 58 12.23 1.34 3.27
N VAL A 59 13.17 1.80 4.08
CA VAL A 59 12.92 2.91 5.01
C VAL A 59 12.51 4.17 4.26
N LEU A 60 13.25 4.55 3.21
CA LEU A 60 12.91 5.71 2.38
C LEU A 60 11.53 5.57 1.74
N PHE A 61 11.21 4.39 1.23
CA PHE A 61 9.87 4.09 0.72
C PHE A 61 8.77 4.32 1.77
N LEU A 62 8.94 3.82 3.00
CA LEU A 62 7.96 4.05 4.07
C LEU A 62 7.82 5.54 4.44
N GLU A 63 8.92 6.30 4.41
CA GLU A 63 8.90 7.75 4.65
C GLU A 63 8.17 8.49 3.52
N GLU A 64 8.35 8.09 2.26
CA GLU A 64 7.60 8.60 1.10
C GLU A 64 6.10 8.32 1.24
N GLU A 65 5.74 7.15 1.74
CA GLU A 65 4.36 6.76 2.07
C GLU A 65 3.83 7.42 3.36
N LYS A 66 4.61 8.37 3.93
CA LYS A 66 4.25 9.19 5.08
C LYS A 66 4.17 8.44 6.41
N PHE A 67 4.80 7.30 6.54
CA PHE A 67 5.04 6.71 7.86
C PHE A 67 6.08 7.51 8.62
N LYS A 68 5.93 7.56 9.95
CA LYS A 68 7.00 8.05 10.84
C LYS A 68 7.90 6.88 11.18
N VAL A 69 9.06 6.81 10.52
CA VAL A 69 9.97 5.68 10.63
C VAL A 69 11.01 5.93 11.72
N LYS A 70 11.10 4.97 12.66
CA LYS A 70 12.24 4.80 13.56
C LYS A 70 13.09 3.65 13.03
N GLN A 71 14.37 3.87 12.80
CA GLN A 71 15.29 2.81 12.41
C GLN A 71 16.05 2.29 13.64
N THR A 72 16.19 0.97 13.72
CA THR A 72 16.97 0.31 14.76
C THR A 72 17.93 -0.68 14.12
N ASP A 73 19.23 -0.31 14.11
CA ASP A 73 20.30 -1.16 13.61
C ASP A 73 20.65 -2.25 14.62
N MET A 74 20.66 -3.49 14.16
CA MET A 74 20.97 -4.68 14.95
C MET A 74 22.15 -5.44 14.34
N ARG A 75 22.95 -6.09 15.19
CA ARG A 75 24.00 -7.02 14.73
C ARG A 75 23.40 -8.31 14.13
N SER A 76 22.26 -8.73 14.65
CA SER A 76 21.53 -9.91 14.21
C SER A 76 20.03 -9.69 14.43
N LEU A 77 19.22 -10.10 13.45
CA LEU A 77 17.76 -10.00 13.53
C LEU A 77 17.11 -11.21 14.20
N HIS A 78 17.90 -12.21 14.61
CA HIS A 78 17.38 -13.46 15.20
C HIS A 78 16.44 -13.20 16.38
N LEU A 79 16.80 -12.29 17.28
CA LEU A 79 15.99 -12.01 18.48
C LEU A 79 14.64 -11.38 18.14
N ILE A 80 14.61 -10.44 17.17
CA ILE A 80 13.35 -9.81 16.77
C ILE A 80 12.45 -10.78 16.02
N LYS A 81 13.01 -11.59 15.12
CA LYS A 81 12.26 -12.62 14.39
C LYS A 81 11.72 -13.71 15.32
N LYS A 82 12.51 -14.12 16.31
CA LYS A 82 12.06 -15.05 17.37
C LYS A 82 10.95 -14.43 18.22
N LYS A 83 11.06 -13.15 18.60
CA LYS A 83 10.05 -12.44 19.39
C LYS A 83 8.67 -12.47 18.71
N TYR A 84 8.63 -12.32 17.39
CA TYR A 84 7.42 -12.33 16.58
C TYR A 84 7.08 -13.71 16.00
N ASN A 85 7.77 -14.76 16.43
CA ASN A 85 7.55 -16.15 15.99
C ASN A 85 7.53 -16.29 14.47
N ILE A 86 8.43 -15.56 13.76
CA ILE A 86 8.52 -15.58 12.29
C ILE A 86 9.27 -16.85 11.88
N PRO A 87 8.61 -17.82 11.20
CA PRO A 87 9.23 -19.05 10.79
C PRO A 87 10.33 -18.80 9.75
N LEU A 88 11.33 -19.67 9.71
CA LEU A 88 12.55 -19.45 8.92
C LEU A 88 12.25 -19.21 7.43
N GLU A 89 11.32 -19.95 6.87
CA GLU A 89 10.88 -19.85 5.47
C GLU A 89 10.16 -18.54 5.14
N MET A 90 9.67 -17.82 6.15
CA MET A 90 9.02 -16.51 5.99
C MET A 90 9.95 -15.34 6.26
N GLN A 91 11.19 -15.60 6.70
CA GLN A 91 12.14 -14.54 7.03
C GLN A 91 12.72 -13.84 5.80
N SER A 92 12.97 -12.55 5.96
CA SER A 92 13.61 -11.68 4.98
C SER A 92 14.74 -10.85 5.65
N CYS A 93 15.20 -9.79 5.00
CA CYS A 93 16.36 -9.01 5.44
C CYS A 93 16.07 -7.98 6.56
N HIS A 94 14.81 -7.67 6.84
CA HIS A 94 14.40 -6.76 7.92
C HIS A 94 13.00 -7.10 8.43
N THR A 95 12.69 -6.58 9.62
CA THR A 95 11.37 -6.69 10.24
C THR A 95 10.89 -5.30 10.61
N THR A 96 9.71 -4.92 10.18
CA THR A 96 9.05 -3.65 10.54
C THR A 96 7.93 -3.94 11.54
N VAL A 97 7.82 -3.13 12.60
CA VAL A 97 6.75 -3.21 13.59
C VAL A 97 5.80 -2.05 13.39
N LEU A 98 4.52 -2.36 13.21
CA LEU A 98 3.42 -1.43 13.00
C LEU A 98 2.27 -1.73 13.96
N GLY A 99 2.23 -1.02 15.09
CA GLY A 99 1.24 -1.28 16.15
C GLY A 99 1.37 -2.69 16.72
N LYS A 100 0.31 -3.51 16.60
CA LYS A 100 0.34 -4.91 17.02
C LYS A 100 0.95 -5.86 15.99
N TYR A 101 1.13 -5.40 14.74
CA TYR A 101 1.57 -6.22 13.62
C TYR A 101 3.07 -6.15 13.40
N PHE A 102 3.64 -7.22 12.90
CA PHE A 102 4.91 -7.15 12.19
C PHE A 102 4.69 -7.19 10.67
N ILE A 103 5.66 -6.63 9.94
CA ILE A 103 5.77 -6.69 8.49
C ILE A 103 7.18 -7.19 8.19
N GLU A 104 7.29 -8.35 7.61
CA GLU A 104 8.57 -8.99 7.30
C GLU A 104 8.94 -8.82 5.83
N GLY A 105 10.11 -8.22 5.57
CA GLY A 105 10.62 -8.00 4.22
C GLY A 105 10.00 -6.83 3.48
N HIS A 106 10.22 -6.79 2.17
CA HIS A 106 9.91 -5.68 1.27
C HIS A 106 8.44 -5.63 0.82
N VAL A 107 7.52 -5.65 1.79
CA VAL A 107 6.08 -5.70 1.55
C VAL A 107 5.58 -4.41 0.89
N PRO A 108 4.88 -4.46 -0.26
CA PRO A 108 4.34 -3.30 -0.94
C PRO A 108 3.24 -2.58 -0.15
N ILE A 109 3.03 -1.29 -0.46
CA ILE A 109 2.09 -0.43 0.27
C ILE A 109 0.65 -0.92 0.20
N GLU A 110 0.26 -1.58 -0.88
CA GLU A 110 -1.09 -2.14 -1.08
C GLU A 110 -1.42 -3.17 0.02
N ALA A 111 -0.46 -4.03 0.36
CA ALA A 111 -0.64 -5.02 1.42
C ALA A 111 -0.68 -4.37 2.81
N ILE A 112 0.16 -3.37 3.05
CA ILE A 112 0.15 -2.60 4.30
C ILE A 112 -1.18 -1.86 4.47
N ASN A 113 -1.68 -1.23 3.41
CA ASN A 113 -2.96 -0.52 3.43
C ASN A 113 -4.13 -1.47 3.67
N LYS A 114 -4.11 -2.68 3.06
CA LYS A 114 -5.11 -3.72 3.32
C LYS A 114 -5.09 -4.13 4.79
N LEU A 115 -3.90 -4.41 5.35
CA LEU A 115 -3.70 -4.76 6.76
C LEU A 115 -4.27 -3.69 7.71
N LEU A 116 -3.96 -2.42 7.46
CA LEU A 116 -4.41 -1.30 8.27
C LEU A 116 -5.92 -1.04 8.16
N LYS A 117 -6.50 -1.31 7.00
CA LYS A 117 -7.95 -1.13 6.73
C LYS A 117 -8.78 -2.24 7.36
N GLU A 118 -8.38 -3.49 7.16
CA GLU A 118 -9.14 -4.65 7.59
C GLU A 118 -8.90 -5.01 9.05
N LYS A 119 -7.72 -4.69 9.58
CA LYS A 119 -7.29 -4.96 10.96
C LYS A 119 -7.56 -6.40 11.39
N PRO A 120 -7.15 -7.38 10.58
CA PRO A 120 -7.42 -8.79 10.88
C PRO A 120 -6.77 -9.22 12.19
N ASP A 121 -7.26 -10.32 12.76
CA ASP A 121 -6.66 -10.91 13.94
C ASP A 121 -5.54 -11.88 13.55
N ILE A 122 -4.38 -11.29 13.23
CA ILE A 122 -3.14 -11.96 12.82
C ILE A 122 -1.95 -11.31 13.51
N ASP A 123 -0.80 -11.99 13.54
CA ASP A 123 0.44 -11.46 14.11
C ASP A 123 1.13 -10.48 13.15
N GLY A 124 1.08 -10.75 11.86
CA GLY A 124 1.71 -9.91 10.84
C GLY A 124 1.60 -10.45 9.43
N ILE A 125 2.29 -9.77 8.52
CA ILE A 125 2.39 -10.15 7.11
C ILE A 125 3.86 -10.28 6.68
N ALA A 126 4.13 -11.13 5.70
CA ALA A 126 5.48 -11.39 5.20
C ALA A 126 5.52 -11.46 3.67
N LEU A 127 6.58 -10.92 3.11
CA LEU A 127 7.06 -11.21 1.76
C LEU A 127 8.44 -11.86 1.89
N PRO A 128 8.53 -13.20 1.87
CA PRO A 128 9.79 -13.90 2.05
C PRO A 128 10.75 -13.66 0.88
N GLY A 129 12.02 -13.82 1.12
CA GLY A 129 13.05 -13.51 0.15
C GLY A 129 13.24 -12.01 -0.07
N MET A 130 13.68 -11.65 -1.25
CA MET A 130 13.92 -10.27 -1.69
C MET A 130 13.55 -10.15 -3.18
N PRO A 131 12.27 -10.27 -3.55
CA PRO A 131 11.87 -10.23 -4.96
C PRO A 131 12.25 -8.91 -5.63
N ILE A 132 12.75 -8.99 -6.86
CA ILE A 132 13.11 -7.84 -7.69
C ILE A 132 11.88 -6.94 -7.89
N GLY A 133 12.08 -5.61 -7.92
CA GLY A 133 11.02 -4.64 -8.13
C GLY A 133 10.12 -4.36 -6.92
N THR A 134 10.36 -5.02 -5.78
CA THR A 134 9.69 -4.66 -4.52
C THR A 134 10.25 -3.35 -3.94
N PRO A 135 9.52 -2.64 -3.07
CA PRO A 135 10.00 -1.39 -2.49
C PRO A 135 11.39 -1.51 -1.87
N GLY A 136 12.32 -0.65 -2.29
CA GLY A 136 13.72 -0.66 -1.85
C GLY A 136 14.62 -1.68 -2.56
N MET A 137 14.05 -2.51 -3.46
CA MET A 137 14.81 -3.42 -4.32
C MET A 137 14.92 -2.85 -5.75
N PRO A 138 16.07 -3.04 -6.43
CA PRO A 138 16.21 -2.62 -7.83
C PRO A 138 15.41 -3.52 -8.78
N GLY A 139 15.26 -3.04 -10.04
CA GLY A 139 14.64 -3.78 -11.12
C GLY A 139 13.14 -3.59 -11.24
N GLU A 140 12.57 -4.19 -12.28
CA GLU A 140 11.13 -4.18 -12.54
C GLU A 140 10.48 -5.45 -11.97
N LYS A 141 9.20 -5.37 -11.69
CA LYS A 141 8.41 -6.50 -11.23
C LYS A 141 8.28 -7.53 -12.35
N GLU A 142 8.78 -8.73 -12.14
CA GLU A 142 8.76 -9.83 -13.11
C GLU A 142 7.61 -10.82 -12.86
N GLU A 143 7.23 -11.02 -11.59
CA GLU A 143 6.22 -11.99 -11.17
C GLU A 143 5.27 -11.39 -10.13
N PRO A 144 4.06 -11.95 -9.97
CA PRO A 144 3.17 -11.57 -8.88
C PRO A 144 3.81 -11.82 -7.51
N TYR A 145 3.72 -10.86 -6.61
CA TYR A 145 4.18 -11.02 -5.23
C TYR A 145 3.11 -11.70 -4.40
N ILE A 146 3.47 -12.82 -3.76
CA ILE A 146 2.59 -13.52 -2.82
C ILE A 146 2.93 -13.03 -1.42
N ILE A 147 2.01 -12.28 -0.83
CA ILE A 147 2.11 -11.81 0.56
C ILE A 147 1.41 -12.82 1.46
N TYR A 148 2.10 -13.24 2.50
CA TYR A 148 1.58 -14.19 3.48
C TYR A 148 1.14 -13.47 4.75
N GLN A 149 0.08 -13.95 5.38
CA GLN A 149 -0.26 -13.63 6.77
C GLN A 149 0.26 -14.72 7.69
N LEU A 150 0.56 -14.34 8.93
CA LEU A 150 1.01 -15.26 9.97
C LEU A 150 0.12 -15.17 11.21
N VAL A 151 -0.22 -16.35 11.72
CA VAL A 151 -0.96 -16.53 12.97
C VAL A 151 -0.28 -17.65 13.73
N ASP A 152 0.25 -17.39 14.92
CA ASP A 152 0.98 -18.34 15.75
C ASP A 152 2.10 -19.10 14.99
N GLY A 153 2.83 -18.38 14.12
CA GLY A 153 3.91 -18.92 13.31
C GLY A 153 3.47 -19.77 12.11
N LYS A 154 2.16 -19.87 11.84
CA LYS A 154 1.63 -20.55 10.63
C LYS A 154 1.32 -19.54 9.56
N SER A 155 1.79 -19.80 8.34
CA SER A 155 1.59 -18.92 7.19
C SER A 155 0.43 -19.38 6.31
N SER A 156 -0.29 -18.41 5.73
CA SER A 156 -1.24 -18.60 4.64
C SER A 156 -1.27 -17.36 3.74
N VAL A 157 -1.79 -17.48 2.53
CA VAL A 157 -1.82 -16.35 1.60
C VAL A 157 -2.73 -15.24 2.12
N PHE A 158 -2.19 -14.02 2.23
CA PHE A 158 -2.92 -12.80 2.57
C PHE A 158 -3.46 -12.09 1.34
N MET A 159 -2.61 -11.94 0.33
CA MET A 159 -2.97 -11.41 -0.98
C MET A 159 -1.86 -11.68 -2.01
N THR A 160 -2.22 -11.53 -3.27
CA THR A 160 -1.28 -11.52 -4.39
C THR A 160 -1.37 -10.15 -5.08
N ILE A 161 -0.23 -9.58 -5.40
CA ILE A 161 -0.11 -8.27 -6.05
C ILE A 161 0.54 -8.45 -7.39
#